data_91533e1999f13a410b0c76f25511f9a5
#
_entry.id   91533e1999f13a410b0c76f25511f9a5
#
_cell.length_a   1.000
_cell.length_b   1.000
_cell.length_c   1.000
_cell.angle_alpha   90.00
_cell.angle_beta   90.00
_cell.angle_gamma   90.00
#
_symmetry.space_group_name_H-M   'P 1'
#
loop_
_entity.id
_entity.type
_entity.pdbx_description
1 polymer ?
#
loop_
_entity_poly.entity_id
_entity_poly.type
_entity_poly.pdbx_seq_one_letter_code
_entity_poly.pdbx_strand_id
1 'polypeptide(L)'
;MTELTCWPLDNKPYTSVALGAAYAARSRGVLNADSFTATTNGDNTITVGKGVGCIHITEQWAAFPLNEGDVLLTFADADGVYPRWDVIALVYDKNANTAGLEVRTGLAAETPALPALRRNDDYDEIFLYRVTRPVGATKITADNVVDLRLDGAVCGLMRDTLDSVDTSVMQAGFASFLEKISAELDTLEQDKLPVMTDADLEEILSLV
;
A
#
# COMPACT_ATOMS: atom_id res chain seq x y z
N MET A 1 -11.92 -40.17 -15.21
CA MET A 1 -11.66 -39.17 -14.13
C MET A 1 -10.79 -38.09 -14.70
N THR A 2 -11.19 -36.82 -14.62
CA THR A 2 -10.35 -35.71 -15.07
C THR A 2 -9.20 -35.56 -14.09
N GLU A 3 -7.96 -35.60 -14.58
CA GLU A 3 -6.77 -35.43 -13.73
C GLU A 3 -6.61 -33.97 -13.35
N LEU A 4 -6.51 -33.69 -12.06
CA LEU A 4 -6.29 -32.34 -11.50
C LEU A 4 -4.83 -32.20 -11.10
N THR A 5 -4.28 -30.99 -11.29
CA THR A 5 -2.98 -30.63 -10.72
C THR A 5 -3.11 -30.50 -9.21
N CYS A 6 -2.31 -31.26 -8.46
CA CYS A 6 -2.34 -31.26 -6.99
C CYS A 6 -0.92 -31.26 -6.42
N TRP A 7 -0.73 -30.60 -5.30
CA TRP A 7 0.49 -30.60 -4.49
C TRP A 7 0.09 -30.77 -3.00
N PRO A 8 0.79 -31.56 -2.21
CA PRO A 8 1.86 -32.51 -2.56
C PRO A 8 1.31 -33.87 -3.00
N LEU A 9 1.98 -34.53 -3.93
CA LEU A 9 1.77 -35.93 -4.31
C LEU A 9 3.10 -36.66 -4.30
N ASP A 10 3.11 -37.91 -3.82
CA ASP A 10 4.34 -38.70 -3.79
C ASP A 10 4.82 -39.09 -5.19
N ASN A 11 6.12 -39.03 -5.41
CA ASN A 11 6.79 -39.45 -6.65
C ASN A 11 6.28 -38.77 -7.94
N LYS A 12 5.78 -37.51 -7.83
CA LYS A 12 5.35 -36.71 -8.99
C LYS A 12 6.24 -35.46 -9.13
N PRO A 13 6.63 -35.05 -10.34
CA PRO A 13 7.25 -33.76 -10.57
C PRO A 13 6.22 -32.65 -10.34
N TYR A 14 6.62 -31.55 -9.72
CA TYR A 14 5.77 -30.40 -9.51
C TYR A 14 6.11 -29.27 -10.46
N THR A 15 5.06 -28.57 -10.92
CA THR A 15 5.19 -27.34 -11.65
C THR A 15 5.12 -26.13 -10.69
N SER A 16 5.66 -24.98 -11.12
CA SER A 16 5.50 -23.73 -10.39
C SER A 16 4.03 -23.35 -10.15
N VAL A 17 3.13 -23.79 -11.04
CA VAL A 17 1.68 -23.57 -10.93
C VAL A 17 1.10 -24.28 -9.71
N ALA A 18 1.47 -25.55 -9.47
CA ALA A 18 0.99 -26.30 -8.31
C ALA A 18 1.46 -25.69 -6.99
N LEU A 19 2.72 -25.24 -6.95
CA LEU A 19 3.28 -24.57 -5.78
C LEU A 19 2.68 -23.17 -5.58
N GLY A 20 2.54 -22.40 -6.66
CA GLY A 20 1.91 -21.07 -6.62
C GLY A 20 0.46 -21.11 -6.15
N ALA A 21 -0.29 -22.18 -6.50
CA ALA A 21 -1.66 -22.37 -6.00
C ALA A 21 -1.73 -22.55 -4.48
N ALA A 22 -0.74 -23.20 -3.87
CA ALA A 22 -0.69 -23.36 -2.41
C ALA A 22 -0.54 -22.02 -1.67
N TYR A 23 -0.03 -21.01 -2.33
CA TYR A 23 0.19 -19.67 -1.78
C TYR A 23 -0.82 -18.62 -2.28
N ALA A 24 -1.75 -19.00 -3.13
CA ALA A 24 -2.76 -18.09 -3.70
C ALA A 24 -3.68 -17.46 -2.62
N ALA A 25 -3.74 -18.06 -1.42
CA ALA A 25 -4.47 -17.49 -0.29
C ALA A 25 -3.83 -16.23 0.31
N ARG A 26 -2.64 -15.81 -0.14
CA ARG A 26 -1.99 -14.59 0.36
C ARG A 26 -2.36 -13.39 -0.51
N SER A 27 -2.56 -12.23 0.12
CA SER A 27 -2.80 -11.00 -0.63
C SER A 27 -1.54 -10.49 -1.32
N ARG A 28 -1.72 -9.68 -2.38
CA ARG A 28 -0.63 -8.88 -2.96
C ARG A 28 -0.03 -7.98 -1.90
N GLY A 29 1.28 -7.73 -2.00
CA GLY A 29 1.95 -6.79 -1.12
C GLY A 29 3.37 -7.17 -0.76
N VAL A 30 3.97 -6.41 0.14
CA VAL A 30 5.28 -6.67 0.72
C VAL A 30 5.17 -7.41 2.05
N LEU A 31 6.21 -8.18 2.41
CA LEU A 31 6.19 -8.99 3.63
C LEU A 31 6.02 -8.13 4.89
N ASN A 32 6.74 -7.01 4.95
CA ASN A 32 6.71 -6.07 6.07
C ASN A 32 7.19 -4.67 5.62
N ALA A 33 7.14 -3.71 6.52
CA ALA A 33 7.57 -2.34 6.25
C ALA A 33 9.07 -2.18 5.97
N ASP A 34 9.90 -3.15 6.34
CA ASP A 34 11.35 -3.13 6.10
C ASP A 34 11.71 -3.73 4.73
N SER A 35 10.76 -4.40 4.05
CA SER A 35 10.97 -4.96 2.71
C SER A 35 11.07 -3.87 1.65
N PHE A 36 12.10 -3.95 0.79
CA PHE A 36 12.31 -3.03 -0.33
C PHE A 36 12.44 -1.56 0.09
N THR A 37 13.17 -1.26 1.15
CA THR A 37 13.44 0.12 1.56
C THR A 37 14.18 0.89 0.46
N ALA A 38 13.81 2.14 0.20
CA ALA A 38 14.41 2.98 -0.83
C ALA A 38 15.31 4.06 -0.21
N THR A 39 16.48 4.26 -0.80
CA THR A 39 17.44 5.31 -0.43
C THR A 39 17.85 6.10 -1.66
N THR A 40 17.71 7.43 -1.60
CA THR A 40 18.13 8.33 -2.69
C THR A 40 19.64 8.54 -2.64
N ASN A 41 20.30 8.53 -3.81
CA ASN A 41 21.77 8.67 -3.90
C ASN A 41 22.22 10.11 -4.20
N GLY A 42 21.31 11.07 -4.29
CA GLY A 42 21.60 12.49 -4.56
C GLY A 42 21.83 12.80 -6.04
N ASP A 43 21.53 11.84 -6.91
CA ASP A 43 21.50 11.94 -8.38
C ASP A 43 20.16 11.43 -8.93
N ASN A 44 20.12 10.96 -10.19
CA ASN A 44 18.95 10.35 -10.81
C ASN A 44 18.78 8.87 -10.47
N THR A 45 19.33 8.40 -9.34
CA THR A 45 19.24 7.00 -8.94
C THR A 45 18.66 6.82 -7.54
N ILE A 46 18.04 5.68 -7.33
CA ILE A 46 17.55 5.21 -6.03
C ILE A 46 18.05 3.79 -5.83
N THR A 47 18.57 3.51 -4.65
CA THR A 47 18.93 2.15 -4.24
C THR A 47 17.74 1.55 -3.48
N VAL A 48 17.28 0.38 -3.92
CA VAL A 48 16.22 -0.39 -3.26
C VAL A 48 16.85 -1.60 -2.57
N GLY A 49 16.66 -1.70 -1.28
CA GLY A 49 17.19 -2.75 -0.43
C GLY A 49 16.46 -4.09 -0.60
N LYS A 50 16.90 -5.07 0.18
CA LYS A 50 16.33 -6.41 0.20
C LYS A 50 14.87 -6.44 0.61
N GLY A 51 14.15 -7.47 0.16
CA GLY A 51 12.74 -7.64 0.51
C GLY A 51 12.09 -8.83 -0.15
N VAL A 52 10.88 -9.13 0.31
CA VAL A 52 10.00 -10.15 -0.26
C VAL A 52 8.65 -9.53 -0.56
N GLY A 53 8.12 -9.83 -1.75
CA GLY A 53 6.77 -9.44 -2.13
C GLY A 53 5.91 -10.64 -2.49
N CYS A 54 4.62 -10.42 -2.64
CA CYS A 54 3.65 -11.37 -3.17
C CYS A 54 2.92 -10.71 -4.35
N ILE A 55 2.91 -11.39 -5.47
CA ILE A 55 2.28 -10.96 -6.73
C ILE A 55 1.39 -12.08 -7.24
N HIS A 56 0.23 -11.75 -7.80
CA HIS A 56 -0.72 -12.70 -8.34
C HIS A 56 -0.89 -12.50 -9.86
N ILE A 57 -0.63 -13.53 -10.64
CA ILE A 57 -1.04 -13.53 -12.05
C ILE A 57 -2.52 -13.86 -12.19
N THR A 58 -3.01 -14.80 -11.38
CA THR A 58 -4.43 -15.14 -11.27
C THR A 58 -4.80 -15.23 -9.79
N GLU A 59 -6.08 -15.27 -9.49
CA GLU A 59 -6.55 -15.50 -8.11
C GLU A 59 -6.13 -16.86 -7.54
N GLN A 60 -5.79 -17.82 -8.42
CA GLN A 60 -5.40 -19.17 -8.03
C GLN A 60 -3.87 -19.37 -8.01
N TRP A 61 -3.07 -18.34 -8.28
CA TRP A 61 -1.63 -18.50 -8.37
C TRP A 61 -0.87 -17.25 -7.90
N ALA A 62 0.06 -17.43 -6.96
CA ALA A 62 0.92 -16.38 -6.43
C ALA A 62 2.40 -16.70 -6.62
N ALA A 63 3.20 -15.67 -6.88
CA ALA A 63 4.67 -15.70 -6.89
C ALA A 63 5.23 -14.81 -5.77
N PHE A 64 6.41 -15.16 -5.30
CA PHE A 64 7.12 -14.44 -4.23
C PHE A 64 8.46 -13.93 -4.72
N PRO A 65 8.50 -12.78 -5.40
CA PRO A 65 9.77 -12.15 -5.74
C PRO A 65 10.59 -11.85 -4.48
N LEU A 66 11.82 -12.35 -4.48
CA LEU A 66 12.79 -12.13 -3.41
C LEU A 66 13.95 -11.30 -3.95
N ASN A 67 14.25 -10.19 -3.29
CA ASN A 67 15.48 -9.43 -3.49
C ASN A 67 16.40 -9.61 -2.27
N GLU A 68 17.57 -10.20 -2.48
CA GLU A 68 18.53 -10.52 -1.40
C GLU A 68 19.57 -9.44 -1.18
N GLY A 69 19.66 -8.42 -2.05
CA GLY A 69 20.66 -7.37 -1.97
C GLY A 69 20.15 -6.02 -2.43
N ASP A 70 21.04 -5.05 -2.49
CA ASP A 70 20.74 -3.72 -2.96
C ASP A 70 20.67 -3.68 -4.48
N VAL A 71 19.62 -3.08 -5.03
CA VAL A 71 19.40 -2.86 -6.46
C VAL A 71 19.42 -1.38 -6.75
N LEU A 72 20.35 -0.95 -7.62
CA LEU A 72 20.41 0.43 -8.10
C LEU A 72 19.43 0.61 -9.27
N LEU A 73 18.49 1.53 -9.11
CA LEU A 73 17.53 1.89 -10.13
C LEU A 73 17.85 3.28 -10.68
N THR A 74 17.95 3.40 -11.99
CA THR A 74 18.21 4.65 -12.70
C THR A 74 16.92 5.18 -13.31
N PHE A 75 16.63 6.44 -13.09
CA PHE A 75 15.46 7.14 -13.62
C PHE A 75 15.83 7.93 -14.86
N ALA A 76 14.89 8.00 -15.80
CA ALA A 76 15.03 8.90 -16.94
C ALA A 76 15.09 10.37 -16.50
N ASP A 77 15.74 11.22 -17.28
CA ASP A 77 15.82 12.65 -17.02
C ASP A 77 14.42 13.25 -16.87
N ALA A 78 14.30 14.26 -16.02
CA ALA A 78 13.04 14.98 -15.84
C ALA A 78 12.65 15.69 -17.13
N ASP A 79 11.34 15.81 -17.36
CA ASP A 79 10.82 16.58 -18.48
C ASP A 79 11.13 18.09 -18.29
N GLY A 80 11.39 18.79 -19.40
CA GLY A 80 11.74 20.21 -19.36
C GLY A 80 10.55 21.16 -19.28
N VAL A 81 9.31 20.67 -19.42
CA VAL A 81 8.10 21.48 -19.51
C VAL A 81 7.09 21.15 -18.42
N TYR A 82 6.89 19.88 -18.13
CA TYR A 82 5.88 19.42 -17.16
C TYR A 82 6.47 18.49 -16.10
N PRO A 83 5.96 18.54 -14.86
CA PRO A 83 6.28 17.55 -13.85
C PRO A 83 5.69 16.19 -14.22
N ARG A 84 6.25 15.10 -13.66
CA ARG A 84 5.68 13.75 -13.80
C ARG A 84 5.86 12.93 -12.53
N TRP A 85 5.09 11.87 -12.43
CA TRP A 85 5.24 10.87 -11.37
C TRP A 85 5.74 9.56 -11.96
N ASP A 86 6.98 9.21 -11.64
CA ASP A 86 7.54 7.90 -11.93
C ASP A 86 7.23 6.95 -10.76
N VAL A 87 7.26 5.63 -10.99
CA VAL A 87 7.07 4.65 -9.92
C VAL A 87 8.16 3.60 -9.93
N ILE A 88 8.51 3.12 -8.75
CA ILE A 88 9.26 1.88 -8.57
C ILE A 88 8.23 0.77 -8.38
N ALA A 89 8.22 -0.18 -9.32
CA ALA A 89 7.31 -1.32 -9.30
C ALA A 89 8.08 -2.61 -9.05
N LEU A 90 7.49 -3.51 -8.27
CA LEU A 90 7.86 -4.91 -8.23
C LEU A 90 6.97 -5.63 -9.22
N VAL A 91 7.58 -6.33 -10.18
CA VAL A 91 6.88 -6.90 -11.33
C VAL A 91 7.13 -8.40 -11.42
N TYR A 92 6.16 -9.09 -12.00
CA TYR A 92 6.30 -10.45 -12.49
C TYR A 92 5.78 -10.52 -13.92
N ASP A 93 6.61 -11.03 -14.82
CA ASP A 93 6.31 -11.31 -16.22
C ASP A 93 6.33 -12.82 -16.45
N LYS A 94 5.16 -13.40 -16.66
CA LYS A 94 4.98 -14.84 -16.89
C LYS A 94 5.56 -15.29 -18.23
N ASN A 95 5.46 -14.45 -19.26
CA ASN A 95 5.95 -14.80 -20.60
C ASN A 95 7.47 -14.79 -20.64
N ALA A 96 8.09 -13.80 -20.00
CA ALA A 96 9.55 -13.77 -19.80
C ALA A 96 10.02 -14.72 -18.71
N ASN A 97 9.11 -15.23 -17.86
CA ASN A 97 9.37 -16.02 -16.66
C ASN A 97 10.39 -15.33 -15.74
N THR A 98 10.19 -14.04 -15.51
CA THR A 98 11.06 -13.19 -14.70
C THR A 98 10.27 -12.40 -13.67
N ALA A 99 10.93 -12.08 -12.57
CA ALA A 99 10.46 -11.11 -11.60
C ALA A 99 11.57 -10.11 -11.26
N GLY A 100 11.21 -8.87 -10.96
CA GLY A 100 12.23 -7.87 -10.64
C GLY A 100 11.64 -6.52 -10.27
N LEU A 101 12.57 -5.58 -10.02
CA LEU A 101 12.25 -4.17 -9.80
C LEU A 101 12.35 -3.41 -11.12
N GLU A 102 11.33 -2.62 -11.42
CA GLU A 102 11.27 -1.80 -12.64
C GLU A 102 10.96 -0.35 -12.29
N VAL A 103 11.63 0.59 -12.97
CA VAL A 103 11.23 2.00 -12.96
C VAL A 103 10.27 2.22 -14.10
N ARG A 104 9.04 2.59 -13.77
CA ARG A 104 8.04 3.01 -14.78
C ARG A 104 7.98 4.53 -14.83
N THR A 105 8.33 5.06 -15.97
CA THR A 105 8.24 6.50 -16.25
C THR A 105 6.77 6.89 -16.46
N GLY A 106 6.29 7.87 -15.71
CA GLY A 106 4.96 8.40 -15.84
C GLY A 106 4.80 9.37 -17.03
N LEU A 107 3.58 9.82 -17.24
CA LEU A 107 3.30 10.85 -18.24
C LEU A 107 3.57 12.23 -17.64
N ALA A 108 4.38 13.04 -18.35
CA ALA A 108 4.60 14.43 -18.00
C ALA A 108 3.33 15.25 -18.32
N ALA A 109 2.80 15.95 -17.33
CA ALA A 109 1.58 16.75 -17.45
C ALA A 109 1.55 17.88 -16.42
N GLU A 110 0.73 18.89 -16.64
CA GLU A 110 0.51 19.98 -15.69
C GLU A 110 0.04 19.44 -14.32
N THR A 111 -0.84 18.43 -14.34
CA THR A 111 -1.25 17.66 -13.16
C THR A 111 -0.87 16.21 -13.38
N PRO A 112 0.30 15.76 -12.89
CA PRO A 112 0.76 14.39 -13.10
C PRO A 112 -0.11 13.40 -12.32
N ALA A 113 -0.23 12.19 -12.85
CA ALA A 113 -0.95 11.09 -12.22
C ALA A 113 -0.07 9.84 -12.13
N LEU A 114 -0.41 8.95 -11.21
CA LEU A 114 0.21 7.62 -11.16
C LEU A 114 -0.06 6.85 -12.46
N PRO A 115 0.94 6.16 -13.02
CA PRO A 115 0.70 5.20 -14.08
C PRO A 115 -0.37 4.18 -13.65
N ALA A 116 -1.17 3.71 -14.61
CA ALA A 116 -2.11 2.62 -14.29
C ALA A 116 -1.34 1.33 -13.97
N LEU A 117 -1.82 0.58 -12.98
CA LEU A 117 -1.30 -0.75 -12.68
C LEU A 117 -1.51 -1.69 -13.88
N ARG A 118 -0.46 -2.43 -14.25
CA ARG A 118 -0.52 -3.46 -15.28
C ARG A 118 -0.82 -4.80 -14.60
N ARG A 119 -2.04 -5.29 -14.78
CA ARG A 119 -2.50 -6.57 -14.22
C ARG A 119 -3.30 -7.30 -15.29
N ASN A 120 -2.79 -8.41 -15.75
CA ASN A 120 -3.43 -9.28 -16.73
C ASN A 120 -2.94 -10.73 -16.55
N ASP A 121 -3.34 -11.65 -17.44
CA ASP A 121 -3.01 -13.09 -17.32
C ASP A 121 -1.52 -13.40 -17.45
N ASP A 122 -0.72 -12.48 -17.97
CA ASP A 122 0.70 -12.67 -18.23
C ASP A 122 1.61 -11.76 -17.40
N TYR A 123 1.06 -10.71 -16.80
CA TYR A 123 1.83 -9.68 -16.12
C TYR A 123 1.09 -9.15 -14.92
N ASP A 124 1.77 -9.04 -13.78
CA ASP A 124 1.24 -8.38 -12.59
C ASP A 124 2.33 -7.54 -11.91
N GLU A 125 1.91 -6.45 -11.27
CA GLU A 125 2.79 -5.52 -10.59
C GLU A 125 2.16 -4.94 -9.33
N ILE A 126 3.03 -4.53 -8.40
CA ILE A 126 2.68 -3.70 -7.25
C ILE A 126 3.62 -2.49 -7.22
N PHE A 127 3.12 -1.32 -6.81
CA PHE A 127 3.92 -0.10 -6.72
C PHE A 127 4.48 0.06 -5.32
N LEU A 128 5.81 0.13 -5.24
CA LEU A 128 6.52 0.31 -3.97
C LEU A 128 6.68 1.78 -3.60
N TYR A 129 7.02 2.62 -4.58
CA TYR A 129 7.27 4.05 -4.37
C TYR A 129 6.80 4.88 -5.55
N ARG A 130 6.26 6.06 -5.27
CA ARG A 130 6.09 7.13 -6.24
C ARG A 130 7.25 8.10 -6.14
N VAL A 131 7.84 8.45 -7.27
CA VAL A 131 8.92 9.43 -7.35
C VAL A 131 8.43 10.65 -8.14
N THR A 132 8.29 11.78 -7.47
CA THR A 132 7.93 13.04 -8.11
C THR A 132 9.16 13.59 -8.84
N ARG A 133 8.99 13.88 -10.14
CA ARG A 133 10.01 14.48 -10.98
C ARG A 133 9.60 15.91 -11.32
N PRO A 134 10.08 16.93 -10.58
CA PRO A 134 9.85 18.32 -10.93
C PRO A 134 10.46 18.65 -12.30
N VAL A 135 9.95 19.69 -12.93
CA VAL A 135 10.45 20.18 -14.22
C VAL A 135 11.94 20.42 -14.18
N GLY A 136 12.69 19.82 -15.11
CA GLY A 136 14.13 20.01 -15.25
C GLY A 136 14.99 19.51 -14.08
N ALA A 137 14.42 18.72 -13.17
CA ALA A 137 15.18 18.21 -12.03
C ALA A 137 16.31 17.27 -12.46
N THR A 138 17.52 17.51 -11.99
CA THR A 138 18.72 16.71 -12.30
C THR A 138 19.04 15.69 -11.23
N LYS A 139 18.30 15.67 -10.12
CA LYS A 139 18.48 14.76 -9.00
C LYS A 139 17.17 14.41 -8.33
N ILE A 140 17.16 13.31 -7.62
CA ILE A 140 16.04 12.86 -6.75
C ILE A 140 16.47 13.07 -5.31
N THR A 141 15.60 13.73 -4.53
CA THR A 141 15.78 13.94 -3.08
C THR A 141 14.74 13.09 -2.31
N ALA A 142 14.93 12.92 -1.02
CA ALA A 142 14.01 12.18 -0.17
C ALA A 142 12.57 12.76 -0.23
N ASP A 143 12.42 14.08 -0.31
CA ASP A 143 11.12 14.75 -0.42
C ASP A 143 10.37 14.42 -1.73
N ASN A 144 11.08 13.93 -2.74
CA ASN A 144 10.47 13.51 -4.00
C ASN A 144 9.91 12.09 -3.94
N VAL A 145 10.26 11.30 -2.92
CA VAL A 145 9.91 9.88 -2.81
C VAL A 145 8.76 9.71 -1.82
N VAL A 146 7.67 9.13 -2.30
CA VAL A 146 6.50 8.78 -1.48
C VAL A 146 6.41 7.27 -1.38
N ASP A 147 6.37 6.76 -0.16
CA ASP A 147 6.19 5.34 0.12
C ASP A 147 4.75 4.90 -0.15
N LEU A 148 4.57 3.92 -1.03
CA LEU A 148 3.28 3.32 -1.38
C LEU A 148 3.13 1.90 -0.87
N ARG A 149 4.13 1.36 -0.17
CA ARG A 149 4.15 -0.05 0.25
C ARG A 149 3.02 -0.40 1.21
N LEU A 150 2.51 0.56 1.98
CA LEU A 150 1.38 0.37 2.89
C LEU A 150 0.02 0.72 2.28
N ASP A 151 0.00 1.27 1.07
CA ASP A 151 -1.24 1.59 0.35
C ASP A 151 -1.82 0.32 -0.30
N GLY A 152 -2.89 -0.21 0.28
CA GLY A 152 -3.56 -1.42 -0.21
C GLY A 152 -4.18 -1.30 -1.62
N ALA A 153 -4.34 -0.09 -2.17
CA ALA A 153 -4.82 0.09 -3.54
C ALA A 153 -3.77 -0.29 -4.59
N VAL A 154 -2.49 -0.11 -4.29
CA VAL A 154 -1.39 -0.29 -5.25
C VAL A 154 -0.35 -1.32 -4.81
N CYS A 155 -0.22 -1.58 -3.49
CA CYS A 155 0.71 -2.53 -2.90
C CYS A 155 0.06 -3.23 -1.70
N GLY A 156 0.25 -2.70 -0.50
CA GLY A 156 -0.23 -3.25 0.77
C GLY A 156 0.78 -4.20 1.43
N LEU A 157 0.41 -4.68 2.61
CA LEU A 157 1.14 -5.75 3.29
C LEU A 157 0.56 -7.10 2.88
N MET A 158 1.44 -8.06 2.66
CA MET A 158 1.07 -9.46 2.43
C MET A 158 0.37 -10.04 3.66
N ARG A 159 -0.83 -10.60 3.48
CA ARG A 159 -1.64 -11.21 4.53
C ARG A 159 -2.16 -12.55 4.03
N ASP A 160 -2.35 -13.49 4.94
CA ASP A 160 -3.12 -14.70 4.64
C ASP A 160 -4.60 -14.34 4.57
N THR A 161 -5.24 -14.60 3.42
CA THR A 161 -6.67 -14.31 3.21
C THR A 161 -7.58 -15.27 3.99
N LEU A 162 -7.02 -16.34 4.55
CA LEU A 162 -7.72 -17.23 5.47
C LEU A 162 -8.09 -16.53 6.80
N ASP A 163 -7.45 -15.41 7.11
CA ASP A 163 -7.74 -14.55 8.25
C ASP A 163 -8.74 -13.42 7.93
N SER A 164 -9.51 -13.55 6.86
CA SER A 164 -10.68 -12.69 6.68
C SER A 164 -11.77 -13.08 7.69
N VAL A 165 -11.47 -12.93 8.98
CA VAL A 165 -12.51 -12.86 9.98
C VAL A 165 -13.42 -11.71 9.55
N ASP A 166 -14.69 -12.00 9.34
CA ASP A 166 -15.68 -10.95 9.10
C ASP A 166 -15.70 -10.02 10.31
N THR A 167 -14.93 -8.95 10.23
CA THR A 167 -14.84 -7.91 11.27
C THR A 167 -16.02 -6.93 11.20
N SER A 168 -16.96 -7.11 10.27
CA SER A 168 -18.09 -6.20 10.05
C SER A 168 -18.96 -6.07 11.32
N VAL A 169 -19.19 -7.17 12.03
CA VAL A 169 -19.94 -7.18 13.30
C VAL A 169 -19.17 -6.42 14.39
N MET A 170 -17.84 -6.58 14.43
CA MET A 170 -16.98 -5.89 15.40
C MET A 170 -16.91 -4.39 15.09
N GLN A 171 -16.79 -4.03 13.80
CA GLN A 171 -16.78 -2.63 13.35
C GLN A 171 -18.13 -1.95 13.61
N ALA A 172 -19.26 -2.62 13.34
CA ALA A 172 -20.59 -2.13 13.65
C ALA A 172 -20.79 -1.98 15.17
N GLY A 173 -20.33 -2.92 15.98
CA GLY A 173 -20.34 -2.84 17.44
C GLY A 173 -19.52 -1.66 17.96
N PHE A 174 -18.33 -1.44 17.40
CA PHE A 174 -17.47 -0.32 17.78
C PHE A 174 -18.06 1.05 17.38
N ALA A 175 -18.65 1.15 16.18
CA ALA A 175 -19.37 2.35 15.74
C ALA A 175 -20.55 2.67 16.67
N SER A 176 -21.37 1.68 17.01
CA SER A 176 -22.49 1.85 17.96
C SER A 176 -22.04 2.23 19.37
N PHE A 177 -20.88 1.74 19.80
CA PHE A 177 -20.27 2.12 21.08
C PHE A 177 -19.79 3.57 21.08
N LEU A 178 -19.17 4.03 19.99
CA LEU A 178 -18.76 5.43 19.83
C LEU A 178 -19.96 6.38 19.80
N GLU A 179 -21.05 6.02 19.11
CA GLU A 179 -22.29 6.80 19.10
C GLU A 179 -22.86 6.95 20.51
N LYS A 180 -22.87 5.88 21.31
CA LYS A 180 -23.35 5.95 22.71
C LYS A 180 -22.48 6.85 23.56
N ILE A 181 -21.15 6.74 23.44
CA ILE A 181 -20.23 7.62 24.20
C ILE A 181 -20.45 9.09 23.79
N SER A 182 -20.59 9.36 22.48
CA SER A 182 -20.84 10.73 22.01
C SER A 182 -22.16 11.28 22.58
N ALA A 183 -23.23 10.49 22.58
CA ALA A 183 -24.51 10.89 23.15
C ALA A 183 -24.45 11.12 24.68
N GLU A 184 -23.70 10.31 25.41
CA GLU A 184 -23.47 10.52 26.84
C GLU A 184 -22.63 11.77 27.11
N LEU A 185 -21.60 12.05 26.29
CA LEU A 185 -20.81 13.27 26.39
C LEU A 185 -21.66 14.51 26.11
N ASP A 186 -22.52 14.47 25.11
CA ASP A 186 -23.44 15.57 24.77
C ASP A 186 -24.42 15.84 25.95
N THR A 187 -24.94 14.80 26.59
CA THR A 187 -25.79 14.96 27.77
C THR A 187 -25.03 15.52 28.98
N LEU A 188 -23.80 15.09 29.20
CA LEU A 188 -22.94 15.64 30.26
C LEU A 188 -22.51 17.10 29.96
N GLU A 189 -22.37 17.49 28.72
CA GLU A 189 -22.13 18.89 28.35
C GLU A 189 -23.38 19.77 28.52
N GLN A 190 -24.56 19.22 28.31
CA GLN A 190 -25.85 19.92 28.58
C GLN A 190 -26.18 20.02 30.07
N ASP A 191 -25.74 19.04 30.87
CA ASP A 191 -25.87 19.02 32.34
C ASP A 191 -24.77 19.81 33.08
N LYS A 192 -23.86 20.42 32.33
CA LYS A 192 -22.96 21.42 32.94
C LYS A 192 -23.82 22.51 33.53
N LEU A 193 -23.67 22.67 34.86
CA LEU A 193 -24.29 23.67 35.71
C LEU A 193 -24.60 24.95 34.92
N PRO A 194 -25.82 25.48 35.02
CA PRO A 194 -26.15 26.71 34.32
C PRO A 194 -25.08 27.74 34.65
N VAL A 195 -24.48 28.27 33.60
CA VAL A 195 -23.50 29.38 33.74
C VAL A 195 -24.29 30.46 34.49
N MET A 196 -23.80 30.82 35.68
CA MET A 196 -24.34 31.91 36.46
C MET A 196 -24.51 33.12 35.55
N THR A 197 -25.70 33.56 35.34
CA THR A 197 -25.99 34.74 34.48
C THR A 197 -25.70 36.02 35.26
N ASP A 198 -25.50 37.13 34.56
CA ASP A 198 -25.34 38.45 35.18
C ASP A 198 -26.51 38.79 36.12
N ALA A 199 -27.70 38.26 35.83
CA ALA A 199 -28.88 38.40 36.68
C ALA A 199 -28.74 37.64 38.02
N ASP A 200 -28.13 36.45 38.01
CA ASP A 200 -27.88 35.69 39.25
C ASP A 200 -26.81 36.38 40.13
N LEU A 201 -25.89 37.07 39.49
CA LEU A 201 -24.86 37.89 40.17
C LEU A 201 -25.52 39.15 40.79
N GLU A 202 -26.43 39.81 40.12
CA GLU A 202 -27.15 40.97 40.63
C GLU A 202 -28.04 40.59 41.81
N GLU A 203 -28.72 39.43 41.75
CA GLU A 203 -29.54 38.93 42.85
C GLU A 203 -28.71 38.65 44.10
N ILE A 204 -27.55 38.02 43.95
CA ILE A 204 -26.64 37.78 45.08
C ILE A 204 -26.11 39.11 45.66
N LEU A 205 -25.76 40.06 44.83
CA LEU A 205 -25.28 41.37 45.25
C LEU A 205 -26.36 42.21 45.95
N SER A 206 -27.65 41.96 45.68
CA SER A 206 -28.75 42.65 46.32
C SER A 206 -29.09 42.12 47.75
N LEU A 207 -28.51 40.97 48.12
CA LEU A 207 -28.69 40.31 49.41
C LEU A 207 -27.62 40.66 50.43
N VAL A 208 -26.58 41.46 50.06
CA VAL A 208 -25.54 41.99 50.91
C VAL A 208 -25.73 43.48 51.15
#